data_1fc6726b027763b7734b1521c9f10438
#
_entry.id   1fc6726b027763b7734b1521c9f10438
#
_cell.length_a   1.000
_cell.length_b   1.000
_cell.length_c   1.000
_cell.angle_alpha   90.00
_cell.angle_beta   90.00
_cell.angle_gamma   90.00
#
_symmetry.space_group_name_H-M   'P 1'
#
loop_
_entity.id
_entity.type
_entity.pdbx_description
1 polymer ?
#
loop_
_entity_poly.entity_id
_entity_poly.type
_entity_poly.pdbx_seq_one_letter_code
_entity_poly.pdbx_strand_id
1 'polypeptide(L)'
;MNVKFNRKSRLMEIEFQFRDVKDPNLFRNIFPYNEVPRLVFNHRTVPMNTPERLYITDTTFRDGQQARSPYTVDEISKLFDLLHKLDNGSGIIKQSEFFLYSKVDREAVVKCMEKGYEYPQITSWIRAKKEDFQLVKDMGIKETGILVSCSDYHIFKKLKMDR
;
A
#
# COMPACT_ATOMS: atom_id res chain seq x y z
N MET A 1 -12.75 28.76 8.50
CA MET A 1 -12.18 28.21 7.25
C MET A 1 -12.46 29.22 6.17
N ASN A 2 -11.45 29.95 5.71
CA ASN A 2 -11.61 30.92 4.64
C ASN A 2 -11.34 30.24 3.31
N VAL A 3 -12.34 30.25 2.44
CA VAL A 3 -12.21 29.70 1.10
C VAL A 3 -12.20 30.87 0.12
N LYS A 4 -11.13 31.02 -0.67
CA LYS A 4 -11.00 32.04 -1.70
C LYS A 4 -10.93 31.39 -3.08
N PHE A 5 -11.68 31.95 -4.03
CA PHE A 5 -11.57 31.53 -5.42
C PHE A 5 -10.43 32.29 -6.10
N ASN A 6 -9.40 31.57 -6.53
CA ASN A 6 -8.31 32.15 -7.30
C ASN A 6 -8.70 32.21 -8.79
N ARG A 7 -8.93 33.41 -9.30
CA ARG A 7 -9.33 33.63 -10.70
C ARG A 7 -8.24 33.26 -11.73
N LYS A 8 -6.97 33.26 -11.34
CA LYS A 8 -5.86 32.89 -12.25
C LYS A 8 -5.72 31.38 -12.40
N SER A 9 -5.73 30.66 -11.29
CA SER A 9 -5.63 29.19 -11.29
C SER A 9 -6.96 28.48 -11.55
N ARG A 10 -8.10 29.19 -11.42
CA ARG A 10 -9.47 28.67 -11.43
C ARG A 10 -9.72 27.59 -10.36
N LEU A 11 -8.95 27.63 -9.29
CA LEU A 11 -9.07 26.69 -8.17
C LEU A 11 -9.61 27.39 -6.93
N MET A 12 -10.28 26.62 -6.09
CA MET A 12 -10.63 27.02 -4.74
C MET A 12 -9.42 26.86 -3.86
N GLU A 13 -8.93 27.96 -3.32
CA GLU A 13 -7.82 27.97 -2.35
C GLU A 13 -8.40 28.01 -0.95
N ILE A 14 -7.98 27.05 -0.15
CA ILE A 14 -8.36 26.94 1.26
C ILE A 14 -7.20 27.45 2.09
N GLU A 15 -7.44 28.53 2.82
CA GLU A 15 -6.48 29.04 3.76
C GLU A 15 -6.57 28.24 5.06
N PHE A 16 -5.61 27.34 5.27
CA PHE A 16 -5.49 26.60 6.52
C PHE A 16 -4.76 27.47 7.55
N GLN A 17 -5.48 27.84 8.59
CA GLN A 17 -4.80 28.37 9.79
C GLN A 17 -4.33 27.18 10.62
N PHE A 18 -3.05 26.88 10.56
CA PHE A 18 -2.45 25.98 11.54
C PHE A 18 -2.44 26.69 12.89
N ARG A 19 -3.23 26.19 13.82
CA ARG A 19 -3.06 26.56 15.22
C ARG A 19 -1.90 25.73 15.76
N ASP A 20 -0.87 26.39 16.22
CA ASP A 20 0.18 25.76 16.99
C ASP A 20 -0.40 25.42 18.36
N VAL A 21 -0.94 24.22 18.48
CA VAL A 21 -1.49 23.70 19.73
C VAL A 21 -0.47 22.72 20.30
N LYS A 22 -0.01 23.01 21.49
CA LYS A 22 0.95 22.18 22.22
C LYS A 22 0.44 20.75 22.44
N ASP A 23 -0.85 20.60 22.60
CA ASP A 23 -1.51 19.28 22.75
C ASP A 23 -2.84 19.30 21.96
N PRO A 24 -2.85 18.77 20.71
CA PRO A 24 -4.04 18.73 19.91
C PRO A 24 -5.08 17.83 20.55
N ASN A 25 -6.37 18.19 20.41
CA ASN A 25 -7.45 17.31 20.86
C ASN A 25 -7.50 16.08 19.96
N LEU A 26 -7.05 14.95 20.49
CA LEU A 26 -7.03 13.66 19.82
C LEU A 26 -8.28 12.83 20.08
N PHE A 27 -9.28 13.40 20.78
CA PHE A 27 -10.53 12.72 21.13
C PHE A 27 -10.33 11.36 21.83
N ARG A 28 -9.30 11.27 22.68
CA ARG A 28 -8.93 10.03 23.38
C ARG A 28 -10.03 9.47 24.29
N ASN A 29 -10.94 10.33 24.73
CA ASN A 29 -12.13 9.96 25.50
C ASN A 29 -13.19 9.26 24.64
N ILE A 30 -13.17 9.44 23.31
CA ILE A 30 -14.10 8.83 22.35
C ILE A 30 -13.42 7.66 21.65
N PHE A 31 -12.15 7.85 21.26
CA PHE A 31 -11.33 6.87 20.55
C PHE A 31 -10.19 6.42 21.46
N PRO A 32 -10.25 5.24 22.06
CA PRO A 32 -9.17 4.70 22.90
C PRO A 32 -8.01 4.25 22.02
N TYR A 33 -7.09 5.15 21.69
CA TYR A 33 -5.92 4.84 20.85
C TYR A 33 -4.96 3.80 21.44
N ASN A 34 -5.11 3.51 22.72
CA ASN A 34 -4.32 2.48 23.41
C ASN A 34 -4.91 1.07 23.24
N GLU A 35 -6.11 0.98 22.69
CA GLU A 35 -6.80 -0.28 22.49
C GLU A 35 -6.94 -0.55 21.00
N VAL A 36 -6.53 -1.74 20.57
CA VAL A 36 -6.80 -2.19 19.20
C VAL A 36 -8.30 -2.46 19.08
N PRO A 37 -8.98 -1.91 18.05
CA PRO A 37 -10.40 -2.15 17.85
C PRO A 37 -10.70 -3.66 17.77
N ARG A 38 -11.64 -4.12 18.57
CA ARG A 38 -12.07 -5.52 18.53
C ARG A 38 -13.08 -5.71 17.42
N LEU A 39 -12.81 -6.68 16.56
CA LEU A 39 -13.77 -7.07 15.53
C LEU A 39 -14.92 -7.87 16.16
N VAL A 40 -16.14 -7.54 15.75
CA VAL A 40 -17.33 -8.32 16.07
C VAL A 40 -17.72 -9.11 14.83
N PHE A 41 -17.75 -10.43 14.97
CA PHE A 41 -18.16 -11.33 13.92
C PHE A 41 -19.28 -12.24 14.42
N ASN A 42 -20.40 -12.32 13.71
CA ASN A 42 -21.60 -13.06 14.15
C ASN A 42 -22.03 -12.71 15.58
N HIS A 43 -22.08 -11.42 15.92
CA HIS A 43 -22.42 -10.88 17.24
C HIS A 43 -21.49 -11.32 18.39
N ARG A 44 -20.33 -11.86 18.08
CA ARG A 44 -19.30 -12.23 19.06
C ARG A 44 -18.02 -11.45 18.81
N THR A 45 -17.41 -10.97 19.89
CA THR A 45 -16.09 -10.37 19.81
C THR A 45 -15.06 -11.44 19.50
N VAL A 46 -14.31 -11.26 18.43
CA VAL A 46 -13.20 -12.15 18.08
C VAL A 46 -12.02 -11.87 19.01
N PRO A 47 -11.46 -12.90 19.67
CA PRO A 47 -10.23 -12.72 20.44
C PRO A 47 -9.12 -12.17 19.55
N MET A 48 -8.41 -11.16 20.06
CA MET A 48 -7.24 -10.64 19.36
C MET A 48 -6.03 -11.54 19.63
N ASN A 49 -5.42 -11.98 18.55
CA ASN A 49 -4.14 -12.67 18.57
C ASN A 49 -3.11 -11.74 17.94
N THR A 50 -2.58 -10.82 18.72
CA THR A 50 -1.57 -9.89 18.25
C THR A 50 -0.25 -10.62 18.03
N PRO A 51 0.44 -10.41 16.89
CA PRO A 51 1.73 -11.02 16.64
C PRO A 51 2.79 -10.46 17.60
N GLU A 52 3.78 -11.28 17.95
CA GLU A 52 4.90 -10.85 18.80
C GLU A 52 5.76 -9.77 18.11
N ARG A 53 5.82 -9.80 16.80
CA ARG A 53 6.57 -8.84 15.97
C ARG A 53 5.67 -8.22 14.93
N LEU A 54 5.77 -6.90 14.79
CA LEU A 54 5.12 -6.15 13.74
C LEU A 54 6.12 -5.89 12.61
N TYR A 55 5.64 -6.04 11.38
CA TYR A 55 6.39 -5.73 10.18
C TYR A 55 5.63 -4.70 9.35
N ILE A 56 6.39 -3.97 8.54
CA ILE A 56 5.86 -3.00 7.60
C ILE A 56 5.94 -3.60 6.20
N THR A 57 4.82 -3.56 5.47
CA THR A 57 4.79 -3.76 4.03
C THR A 57 4.59 -2.41 3.37
N ASP A 58 5.57 -1.98 2.59
CA ASP A 58 5.48 -0.76 1.80
C ASP A 58 4.65 -1.01 0.53
N THR A 59 3.74 -0.09 0.22
CA THR A 59 2.88 -0.16 -0.97
C THR A 59 3.07 1.03 -1.91
N THR A 60 4.18 1.75 -1.78
CA THR A 60 4.49 2.95 -2.58
C THR A 60 4.46 2.66 -4.07
N PHE A 61 5.01 1.51 -4.49
CA PHE A 61 5.10 1.14 -5.92
C PHE A 61 3.85 0.42 -6.44
N ARG A 62 2.85 0.25 -5.61
CA ARG A 62 1.52 -0.26 -5.97
C ARG A 62 0.45 0.83 -5.74
N ASP A 63 -0.04 0.96 -4.54
CA ASP A 63 -1.12 1.91 -4.21
C ASP A 63 -0.66 3.37 -4.31
N GLY A 64 0.56 3.66 -3.95
CA GLY A 64 1.14 5.00 -4.02
C GLY A 64 1.19 5.59 -5.44
N GLN A 65 1.15 4.75 -6.47
CA GLN A 65 1.09 5.19 -7.86
C GLN A 65 -0.32 5.45 -8.40
N GLN A 66 -1.37 5.02 -7.69
CA GLN A 66 -2.75 5.11 -8.21
C GLN A 66 -3.31 6.53 -8.24
N ALA A 67 -2.82 7.41 -7.38
CA ALA A 67 -3.31 8.79 -7.26
C ALA A 67 -2.39 9.85 -7.91
N ARG A 68 -1.41 9.43 -8.70
CA ARG A 68 -0.43 10.30 -9.34
C ARG A 68 0.04 9.73 -10.69
N SER A 69 0.82 10.51 -11.43
CA SER A 69 1.56 9.98 -12.59
C SER A 69 2.50 8.85 -12.13
N PRO A 70 2.55 7.72 -12.85
CA PRO A 70 3.44 6.62 -12.53
C PRO A 70 4.89 7.07 -12.39
N TYR A 71 5.61 6.46 -11.48
CA TYR A 71 7.06 6.68 -11.34
C TYR A 71 7.81 6.12 -12.56
N THR A 72 8.92 6.74 -12.88
CA THR A 72 9.91 6.19 -13.80
C THR A 72 10.70 5.05 -13.14
N VAL A 73 11.34 4.20 -13.94
CA VAL A 73 12.21 3.12 -13.44
C VAL A 73 13.30 3.66 -12.48
N ASP A 74 13.87 4.83 -12.82
CA ASP A 74 14.93 5.44 -12.00
C ASP A 74 14.40 5.98 -10.66
N GLU A 75 13.20 6.57 -10.66
CA GLU A 75 12.56 7.03 -9.42
C GLU A 75 12.23 5.85 -8.51
N ILE A 76 11.65 4.77 -9.03
CA ILE A 76 11.38 3.55 -8.28
C ILE A 76 12.65 3.00 -7.67
N SER A 77 13.71 2.88 -8.48
CA SER A 77 15.00 2.38 -8.03
C SER A 77 15.60 3.21 -6.89
N LYS A 78 15.53 4.55 -6.98
CA LYS A 78 16.01 5.46 -5.92
C LYS A 78 15.17 5.39 -4.65
N LEU A 79 13.84 5.34 -4.80
CA LEU A 79 12.94 5.20 -3.65
C LEU A 79 13.14 3.86 -2.94
N PHE A 80 13.38 2.79 -3.69
CA PHE A 80 13.69 1.47 -3.12
C PHE A 80 15.02 1.49 -2.34
N ASP A 81 16.04 2.21 -2.81
CA ASP A 81 17.27 2.47 -2.04
C ASP A 81 17.02 3.22 -0.74
N LEU A 82 16.10 4.18 -0.77
CA LEU A 82 15.74 4.93 0.44
C LEU A 82 14.99 4.05 1.45
N LEU A 83 14.10 3.17 0.99
CA LEU A 83 13.42 2.19 1.86
C LEU A 83 14.42 1.23 2.50
N HIS A 84 15.38 0.72 1.72
CA HIS A 84 16.45 -0.12 2.25
C HIS A 84 17.29 0.60 3.32
N LYS A 85 17.67 1.86 3.07
CA LYS A 85 18.39 2.68 4.04
C LYS A 85 17.56 2.99 5.28
N LEU A 86 16.26 3.22 5.12
CA LEU A 86 15.34 3.47 6.22
C LEU A 86 15.20 2.24 7.12
N ASP A 87 15.14 1.05 6.53
CA ASP A 87 15.13 -0.22 7.29
C ASP A 87 16.42 -0.43 8.07
N ASN A 88 17.55 0.03 7.55
CA ASN A 88 18.87 -0.04 8.17
C ASN A 88 19.24 -1.45 8.66
N GLY A 89 18.85 -2.48 7.91
CA GLY A 89 19.13 -3.88 8.22
C GLY A 89 18.29 -4.47 9.36
N SER A 90 17.27 -3.76 9.82
CA SER A 90 16.38 -4.23 10.90
C SER A 90 15.42 -5.33 10.47
N GLY A 91 15.05 -5.37 9.18
CA GLY A 91 14.03 -6.24 8.62
C GLY A 91 12.61 -5.90 9.06
N ILE A 92 12.40 -4.70 9.65
CA ILE A 92 11.07 -4.20 10.03
C ILE A 92 10.28 -3.83 8.78
N ILE A 93 10.91 -3.14 7.82
CA ILE A 93 10.33 -2.94 6.48
C ILE A 93 10.55 -4.23 5.70
N LYS A 94 9.68 -5.21 5.96
CA LYS A 94 9.89 -6.56 5.47
C LYS A 94 9.71 -6.68 3.97
N GLN A 95 8.71 -5.99 3.42
CA GLN A 95 8.30 -6.14 2.02
C GLN A 95 7.99 -4.81 1.37
N SER A 96 8.20 -4.75 0.06
CA SER A 96 7.72 -3.68 -0.81
C SER A 96 6.95 -4.29 -1.98
N GLU A 97 5.71 -3.85 -2.18
CA GLU A 97 4.78 -4.38 -3.18
C GLU A 97 4.85 -3.62 -4.49
N PHE A 98 4.89 -4.36 -5.59
CA PHE A 98 4.95 -3.83 -6.94
C PHE A 98 3.79 -4.30 -7.80
N PHE A 99 3.38 -3.48 -8.76
CA PHE A 99 2.66 -3.94 -9.93
C PHE A 99 3.63 -4.54 -10.95
N LEU A 100 3.10 -5.44 -11.81
CA LEU A 100 3.86 -6.13 -12.86
C LEU A 100 3.27 -5.93 -14.27
N TYR A 101 2.22 -5.13 -14.38
CA TYR A 101 1.41 -5.11 -15.60
C TYR A 101 2.04 -4.31 -16.74
N SER A 102 2.69 -3.20 -16.44
CA SER A 102 3.37 -2.38 -17.45
C SER A 102 4.81 -2.85 -17.69
N LYS A 103 5.37 -2.44 -18.82
CA LYS A 103 6.80 -2.66 -19.11
C LYS A 103 7.68 -1.95 -18.08
N VAL A 104 7.31 -0.73 -17.70
CA VAL A 104 8.03 0.09 -16.72
C VAL A 104 8.06 -0.59 -15.35
N ASP A 105 6.92 -1.15 -14.90
CA ASP A 105 6.86 -1.88 -13.62
C ASP A 105 7.84 -3.05 -13.60
N ARG A 106 7.85 -3.86 -14.66
CA ARG A 106 8.75 -5.02 -14.77
C ARG A 106 10.22 -4.63 -14.83
N GLU A 107 10.57 -3.61 -15.61
CA GLU A 107 11.93 -3.10 -15.67
C GLU A 107 12.39 -2.56 -14.31
N ALA A 108 11.51 -1.86 -13.59
CA ALA A 108 11.80 -1.37 -12.24
C ALA A 108 12.03 -2.51 -11.25
N VAL A 109 11.18 -3.55 -11.29
CA VAL A 109 11.34 -4.75 -10.44
C VAL A 109 12.68 -5.41 -10.70
N VAL A 110 13.05 -5.66 -11.96
CA VAL A 110 14.35 -6.26 -12.32
C VAL A 110 15.50 -5.42 -11.76
N LYS A 111 15.47 -4.11 -11.98
CA LYS A 111 16.48 -3.18 -11.47
C LYS A 111 16.58 -3.17 -9.94
N CYS A 112 15.46 -3.31 -9.24
CA CYS A 112 15.44 -3.43 -7.78
C CYS A 112 15.98 -4.78 -7.31
N MET A 113 15.66 -5.88 -8.00
CA MET A 113 16.18 -7.23 -7.69
C MET A 113 17.71 -7.32 -7.87
N GLU A 114 18.25 -6.66 -8.89
CA GLU A 114 19.70 -6.62 -9.14
C GLU A 114 20.50 -6.00 -7.99
N LYS A 115 19.88 -5.21 -7.11
CA LYS A 115 20.55 -4.63 -5.94
C LYS A 115 20.89 -5.68 -4.87
N GLY A 116 20.20 -6.83 -4.87
CA GLY A 116 20.50 -7.93 -3.96
C GLY A 116 20.22 -7.64 -2.49
N TYR A 117 19.36 -6.66 -2.19
CA TYR A 117 19.00 -6.34 -0.81
C TYR A 117 18.20 -7.48 -0.16
N GLU A 118 18.51 -7.77 1.10
CA GLU A 118 17.74 -8.72 1.90
C GLU A 118 16.37 -8.10 2.27
N TYR A 119 16.37 -6.81 2.62
CA TYR A 119 15.17 -6.04 2.97
C TYR A 119 15.18 -4.66 2.33
N PRO A 120 13.99 -4.15 1.93
CA PRO A 120 12.72 -4.87 1.84
C PRO A 120 12.75 -5.94 0.73
N GLN A 121 12.07 -7.07 0.99
CA GLN A 121 11.85 -8.11 -0.02
C GLN A 121 10.87 -7.61 -1.08
N ILE A 122 11.13 -7.94 -2.32
CA ILE A 122 10.23 -7.58 -3.42
C ILE A 122 9.09 -8.59 -3.47
N THR A 123 7.88 -8.07 -3.38
CA THR A 123 6.64 -8.82 -3.57
C THR A 123 5.77 -8.13 -4.62
N SER A 124 4.76 -8.80 -5.08
CA SER A 124 3.82 -8.27 -6.06
C SER A 124 2.39 -8.37 -5.57
N TRP A 125 1.48 -7.74 -6.30
CA TRP A 125 0.06 -7.82 -6.05
C TRP A 125 -0.67 -8.10 -7.35
N ILE A 126 -1.34 -9.25 -7.42
CA ILE A 126 -1.95 -9.75 -8.65
C ILE A 126 -3.42 -10.11 -8.45
N ARG A 127 -4.13 -10.24 -9.56
CA ARG A 127 -5.47 -10.84 -9.60
C ARG A 127 -5.36 -12.35 -9.60
N ALA A 128 -6.38 -13.05 -9.12
CA ALA A 128 -6.45 -14.51 -9.18
C ALA A 128 -6.72 -15.00 -10.63
N LYS A 129 -5.77 -14.75 -11.53
CA LYS A 129 -5.79 -15.17 -12.93
C LYS A 129 -4.52 -15.93 -13.29
N LYS A 130 -4.66 -17.01 -14.07
CA LYS A 130 -3.54 -17.87 -14.44
C LYS A 130 -2.36 -17.10 -15.06
N GLU A 131 -2.68 -16.14 -15.92
CA GLU A 131 -1.69 -15.30 -16.61
C GLU A 131 -0.88 -14.44 -15.62
N ASP A 132 -1.54 -13.91 -14.59
CA ASP A 132 -0.90 -13.08 -13.58
C ASP A 132 0.05 -13.94 -12.70
N PHE A 133 -0.34 -15.17 -12.36
CA PHE A 133 0.56 -16.12 -11.66
C PHE A 133 1.77 -16.50 -12.52
N GLN A 134 1.55 -16.71 -13.82
CA GLN A 134 2.66 -16.99 -14.72
C GLN A 134 3.64 -15.83 -14.79
N LEU A 135 3.14 -14.61 -14.84
CA LEU A 135 3.98 -13.39 -14.82
C LEU A 135 4.85 -13.30 -13.56
N VAL A 136 4.28 -13.57 -12.37
CA VAL A 136 5.03 -13.61 -11.11
C VAL A 136 6.16 -14.65 -11.17
N LYS A 137 5.85 -15.84 -11.69
CA LYS A 137 6.82 -16.92 -11.85
C LYS A 137 7.94 -16.54 -12.82
N ASP A 138 7.59 -15.96 -13.96
CA ASP A 138 8.56 -15.54 -14.99
C ASP A 138 9.49 -14.45 -14.50
N MET A 139 8.98 -13.58 -13.61
CA MET A 139 9.77 -12.54 -12.95
C MET A 139 10.64 -13.06 -11.79
N GLY A 140 10.50 -14.34 -11.39
CA GLY A 140 11.26 -14.91 -10.28
C GLY A 140 10.87 -14.36 -8.90
N ILE A 141 9.70 -13.74 -8.75
CA ILE A 141 9.20 -13.23 -7.48
C ILE A 141 8.70 -14.40 -6.64
N LYS A 142 9.17 -14.48 -5.39
CA LYS A 142 8.90 -15.61 -4.51
C LYS A 142 7.57 -15.54 -3.78
N GLU A 143 7.04 -14.33 -3.58
CA GLU A 143 5.85 -14.08 -2.78
C GLU A 143 4.97 -13.02 -3.46
N THR A 144 3.65 -13.23 -3.46
CA THR A 144 2.71 -12.28 -4.06
C THR A 144 1.41 -12.21 -3.28
N GLY A 145 0.84 -11.02 -3.16
CA GLY A 145 -0.54 -10.84 -2.74
C GLY A 145 -1.50 -11.18 -3.87
N ILE A 146 -2.67 -11.74 -3.52
CA ILE A 146 -3.69 -12.16 -4.48
C ILE A 146 -5.00 -11.44 -4.16
N LEU A 147 -5.53 -10.71 -5.14
CA LEU A 147 -6.81 -10.04 -5.03
C LEU A 147 -7.92 -10.90 -5.62
N VAL A 148 -8.93 -11.19 -4.78
CA VAL A 148 -10.14 -11.89 -5.20
C VAL A 148 -11.36 -11.10 -4.76
N SER A 149 -12.33 -10.94 -5.67
CA SER A 149 -13.64 -10.39 -5.33
C SER A 149 -14.51 -11.49 -4.74
N CYS A 150 -14.99 -11.32 -3.51
CA CYS A 150 -15.76 -12.34 -2.79
C CYS A 150 -17.23 -11.97 -2.53
N SER A 151 -17.65 -10.73 -2.79
CA SER A 151 -19.05 -10.34 -2.65
C SER A 151 -19.87 -10.84 -3.85
N ASP A 152 -21.10 -11.24 -3.60
CA ASP A 152 -22.03 -11.67 -4.66
C ASP A 152 -22.17 -10.62 -5.75
N TYR A 153 -22.28 -9.35 -5.36
CA TYR A 153 -22.36 -8.26 -6.31
C TYR A 153 -21.17 -8.24 -7.27
N HIS A 154 -19.94 -8.38 -6.76
CA HIS A 154 -18.73 -8.39 -7.59
C HIS A 154 -18.63 -9.67 -8.42
N ILE A 155 -18.96 -10.83 -7.86
CA ILE A 155 -18.93 -12.10 -8.58
C ILE A 155 -19.88 -12.04 -9.79
N PHE A 156 -21.15 -11.72 -9.55
CA PHE A 156 -22.15 -11.73 -10.63
C PHE A 156 -22.04 -10.54 -11.58
N LYS A 157 -21.84 -9.30 -11.05
CA LYS A 157 -21.88 -8.09 -11.88
C LYS A 157 -20.53 -7.74 -12.51
N LYS A 158 -19.43 -7.91 -11.79
CA LYS A 158 -18.08 -7.56 -12.25
C LYS A 158 -17.40 -8.72 -12.97
N LEU A 159 -17.37 -9.88 -12.35
CA LEU A 159 -16.68 -11.05 -12.91
C LEU A 159 -17.53 -11.84 -13.90
N LYS A 160 -18.87 -11.68 -13.89
CA LYS A 160 -19.83 -12.45 -14.70
C LYS A 160 -19.70 -13.96 -14.48
N MET A 161 -19.53 -14.37 -13.23
CA MET A 161 -19.32 -15.75 -12.80
C MET A 161 -20.34 -16.15 -11.76
N ASP A 162 -20.43 -17.45 -11.51
CA ASP A 162 -21.14 -18.06 -10.39
C ASP A 162 -20.21 -18.21 -9.19
N ARG A 163 -20.80 -18.61 -8.03
CA ARG A 163 -20.01 -18.99 -6.86
C ARG A 163 -19.27 -20.30 -7.08
#